data_90db95fb662c39e7aba9b50c0f4c995e
#
_entry.id   90db95fb662c39e7aba9b50c0f4c995e
#
_cell.length_a   1.000
_cell.length_b   1.000
_cell.length_c   1.000
_cell.angle_alpha   90.00
_cell.angle_beta   90.00
_cell.angle_gamma   90.00
#
_symmetry.space_group_name_H-M   'P 1'
#
loop_
_entity.id
_entity.type
_entity.pdbx_description
1 polymer ?
#
loop_
_entity_poly.entity_id
_entity_poly.type
_entity_poly.pdbx_seq_one_letter_code
_entity_poly.pdbx_strand_id
1 'polypeptide(L)'
;VIMDFKISKMSIEDLKSIKNILTTDFDNFWSFDILEEELECSNSYVIVARDINNTIVGFAGIKVILDEADIMNIVVKKDFRHHGIGSLLLENLINYSKNINLKTITLEVNENNLSAIRLYDKFSFDKLGIRKKYYNGESDAIIMSKQL
;
A
#
# COMPACT_ATOMS: atom_id res chain seq x y z
N VAL A 1 -2.50 23.94 -8.97
CA VAL A 1 -1.10 23.53 -8.97
C VAL A 1 -1.02 22.02 -9.08
N ILE A 2 -0.36 21.54 -10.10
CA ILE A 2 -0.11 20.10 -10.25
C ILE A 2 1.11 19.76 -9.40
N MET A 3 0.93 18.82 -8.46
CA MET A 3 2.02 18.32 -7.64
C MET A 3 2.63 17.10 -8.32
N ASP A 4 3.93 17.13 -8.52
CA ASP A 4 4.66 16.01 -9.11
C ASP A 4 5.24 15.12 -8.02
N PHE A 5 4.99 13.83 -8.14
CA PHE A 5 5.51 12.82 -7.23
C PHE A 5 6.30 11.79 -8.03
N LYS A 6 7.37 11.29 -7.44
CA LYS A 6 8.19 10.23 -8.03
C LYS A 6 8.06 8.96 -7.22
N ILE A 7 7.91 7.84 -7.92
CA ILE A 7 7.85 6.52 -7.30
C ILE A 7 9.19 5.83 -7.51
N SER A 8 9.73 5.26 -6.45
CA SER A 8 10.93 4.44 -6.50
C SER A 8 10.85 3.33 -5.46
N LYS A 9 11.73 2.33 -5.60
CA LYS A 9 11.82 1.25 -4.64
C LYS A 9 12.28 1.79 -3.28
N MET A 10 11.68 1.33 -2.19
CA MET A 10 12.08 1.73 -0.84
C MET A 10 13.39 1.06 -0.46
N SER A 11 14.36 1.86 -0.02
CA SER A 11 15.60 1.37 0.59
C SER A 11 15.47 1.31 2.11
N ILE A 12 16.42 0.62 2.77
CA ILE A 12 16.44 0.62 4.24
C ILE A 12 16.70 2.02 4.80
N GLU A 13 17.49 2.82 4.12
CA GLU A 13 17.73 4.22 4.49
C GLU A 13 16.46 5.05 4.42
N ASP A 14 15.63 4.82 3.40
CA ASP A 14 14.32 5.45 3.28
C ASP A 14 13.45 5.13 4.50
N LEU A 15 13.36 3.86 4.86
CA LEU A 15 12.57 3.42 6.00
C LEU A 15 13.09 4.03 7.31
N LYS A 16 14.41 4.04 7.52
CA LYS A 16 15.02 4.66 8.69
C LYS A 16 14.71 6.14 8.78
N SER A 17 14.64 6.84 7.66
CA SER A 17 14.38 8.28 7.62
C SER A 17 12.96 8.64 8.11
N ILE A 18 12.02 7.72 8.04
CA ILE A 18 10.63 7.94 8.49
C ILE A 18 10.26 7.17 9.76
N LYS A 19 11.23 6.50 10.39
CA LYS A 19 10.99 5.65 11.57
C LYS A 19 10.20 6.36 12.66
N ASN A 20 10.56 7.60 12.98
CA ASN A 20 9.97 8.34 14.09
C ASN A 20 8.60 8.93 13.78
N ILE A 21 8.18 8.91 12.52
CA ILE A 21 6.90 9.50 12.08
C ILE A 21 5.92 8.47 11.50
N LEU A 22 6.26 7.18 11.58
CA LEU A 22 5.40 6.11 11.04
C LEU A 22 4.00 6.10 11.66
N THR A 23 3.90 6.29 12.97
CA THR A 23 2.60 6.28 13.65
C THR A 23 1.92 7.64 13.65
N THR A 24 2.70 8.73 13.72
CA THR A 24 2.16 10.08 13.85
C THR A 24 1.75 10.69 12.51
N ASP A 25 2.66 10.72 11.54
CA ASP A 25 2.46 11.40 10.27
C ASP A 25 1.83 10.49 9.20
N PHE A 26 2.16 9.19 9.24
CA PHE A 26 1.64 8.21 8.28
C PHE A 26 0.45 7.42 8.80
N ASP A 27 0.22 7.41 10.11
CA ASP A 27 -0.84 6.61 10.72
C ASP A 27 -0.72 5.15 10.29
N ASN A 28 0.51 4.65 10.30
CA ASN A 28 0.85 3.36 9.76
C ASN A 28 0.52 2.23 10.72
N PHE A 29 -0.16 1.20 10.23
CA PHE A 29 -0.53 0.01 10.98
C PHE A 29 0.66 -0.91 11.26
N TRP A 30 1.66 -0.93 10.36
CA TRP A 30 2.80 -1.84 10.44
C TRP A 30 3.96 -1.20 11.21
N SER A 31 4.60 -1.97 12.10
CA SER A 31 5.76 -1.48 12.84
C SER A 31 6.98 -1.34 11.93
N PHE A 32 7.96 -0.56 12.39
CA PHE A 32 9.24 -0.44 11.70
C PHE A 32 9.90 -1.82 11.50
N ASP A 33 9.89 -2.67 12.53
CA ASP A 33 10.53 -3.99 12.47
C ASP A 33 9.89 -4.88 11.41
N ILE A 34 8.57 -4.86 11.29
CA ILE A 34 7.85 -5.62 10.26
C ILE A 34 8.21 -5.10 8.86
N LEU A 35 8.24 -3.79 8.67
CA LEU A 35 8.61 -3.20 7.38
C LEU A 35 10.08 -3.49 7.03
N GLU A 36 10.97 -3.47 8.01
CA GLU A 36 12.38 -3.83 7.80
C GLU A 36 12.51 -5.28 7.33
N GLU A 37 11.81 -6.22 7.95
CA GLU A 37 11.77 -7.62 7.53
C GLU A 37 11.26 -7.75 6.10
N GLU A 38 10.21 -7.03 5.73
CA GLU A 38 9.65 -7.09 4.38
C GLU A 38 10.63 -6.57 3.33
N LEU A 39 11.43 -5.55 3.64
CA LEU A 39 12.46 -5.06 2.72
C LEU A 39 13.53 -6.11 2.43
N GLU A 40 13.77 -7.02 3.36
CA GLU A 40 14.75 -8.12 3.22
C GLU A 40 14.17 -9.33 2.50
N CYS A 41 12.85 -9.43 2.39
CA CYS A 41 12.20 -10.56 1.72
C CYS A 41 12.30 -10.45 0.20
N SER A 42 12.78 -11.52 -0.44
CA SER A 42 12.94 -11.54 -1.90
C SER A 42 11.62 -11.50 -2.66
N ASN A 43 10.52 -11.92 -2.03
CA ASN A 43 9.19 -11.93 -2.64
C ASN A 43 8.35 -10.69 -2.30
N SER A 44 8.94 -9.70 -1.67
CA SER A 44 8.30 -8.41 -1.37
C SER A 44 8.77 -7.32 -2.33
N TYR A 45 7.83 -6.45 -2.72
CA TYR A 45 8.13 -5.26 -3.52
C TYR A 45 7.51 -4.06 -2.80
N VAL A 46 8.38 -3.19 -2.27
CA VAL A 46 7.97 -2.03 -1.47
C VAL A 46 8.48 -0.76 -2.15
N ILE A 47 7.58 0.21 -2.31
CA ILE A 47 7.85 1.46 -3.03
C ILE A 47 7.56 2.66 -2.16
N VAL A 48 8.19 3.78 -2.49
CA VAL A 48 7.94 5.09 -1.87
C VAL A 48 7.52 6.10 -2.93
N ALA A 49 6.69 7.05 -2.51
CA ALA A 49 6.39 8.25 -3.27
C ALA A 49 7.13 9.41 -2.62
N ARG A 50 7.80 10.23 -3.44
CA ARG A 50 8.52 11.43 -2.99
C ARG A 50 7.95 12.66 -3.67
N ASP A 51 7.93 13.78 -2.96
CA ASP A 51 7.57 15.05 -3.55
C ASP A 51 8.77 15.71 -4.26
N ILE A 52 8.58 16.92 -4.77
CA ILE A 52 9.62 17.66 -5.48
C ILE A 52 10.83 17.98 -4.59
N ASN A 53 10.65 18.04 -3.28
CA ASN A 53 11.70 18.29 -2.31
C ASN A 53 12.38 17.00 -1.83
N ASN A 54 12.09 15.87 -2.48
CA ASN A 54 12.61 14.56 -2.15
C ASN A 54 12.16 14.02 -0.78
N THR A 55 11.05 14.55 -0.26
CA THR A 55 10.44 14.09 0.99
C THR A 55 9.55 12.89 0.71
N ILE A 56 9.65 11.83 1.53
CA ILE A 56 8.76 10.68 1.42
C ILE A 56 7.37 11.07 1.90
N VAL A 57 6.39 10.94 1.03
CA VAL A 57 5.00 11.33 1.30
C VAL A 57 4.03 10.16 1.28
N GLY A 58 4.51 8.99 0.90
CA GLY A 58 3.72 7.77 0.91
C GLY A 58 4.57 6.54 0.63
N PHE A 59 4.05 5.37 0.95
CA PHE A 59 4.69 4.10 0.62
C PHE A 59 3.64 3.00 0.48
N ALA A 60 4.02 1.94 -0.20
CA ALA A 60 3.14 0.80 -0.43
C ALA A 60 3.96 -0.45 -0.69
N GLY A 61 3.36 -1.60 -0.45
CA GLY A 61 4.05 -2.86 -0.68
C GLY A 61 3.11 -3.99 -1.05
N ILE A 62 3.66 -4.92 -1.81
CA ILE A 62 3.03 -6.21 -2.10
C ILE A 62 3.96 -7.34 -1.73
N LYS A 63 3.37 -8.48 -1.45
CA LYS A 63 4.05 -9.75 -1.31
C LYS A 63 3.60 -10.68 -2.43
N VAL A 64 4.55 -11.29 -3.11
CA VAL A 64 4.26 -12.21 -4.21
C VAL A 64 4.24 -13.63 -3.68
N ILE A 65 3.14 -14.33 -3.87
CA ILE A 65 2.96 -15.72 -3.47
C ILE A 65 2.44 -16.46 -4.70
N LEU A 66 3.28 -17.35 -5.26
CA LEU A 66 3.00 -18.05 -6.51
C LEU A 66 2.71 -17.04 -7.64
N ASP A 67 1.52 -17.05 -8.22
CA ASP A 67 1.12 -16.17 -9.30
C ASP A 67 0.20 -15.02 -8.85
N GLU A 68 0.18 -14.74 -7.54
CA GLU A 68 -0.65 -13.70 -6.94
C GLU A 68 0.19 -12.67 -6.19
N ALA A 69 -0.28 -11.44 -6.21
CA ALA A 69 0.22 -10.39 -5.34
C ALA A 69 -0.78 -10.14 -4.21
N ASP A 70 -0.26 -9.95 -3.00
CA ASP A 70 -1.05 -9.55 -1.85
C ASP A 70 -0.61 -8.15 -1.43
N ILE A 71 -1.51 -7.18 -1.47
CA ILE A 71 -1.20 -5.82 -1.03
C ILE A 71 -1.09 -5.83 0.49
N MET A 72 0.10 -5.51 0.98
CA MET A 72 0.35 -5.44 2.41
C MET A 72 -0.12 -4.12 3.00
N ASN A 73 0.17 -3.02 2.29
CA ASN A 73 -0.06 -1.69 2.84
C ASN A 73 -0.02 -0.64 1.73
N ILE A 74 -0.87 0.38 1.84
CA ILE A 74 -0.79 1.63 1.07
C ILE A 74 -1.01 2.76 2.07
N VAL A 75 0.01 3.58 2.28
CA VAL A 75 0.00 4.63 3.30
C VAL A 75 0.41 5.95 2.70
N VAL A 76 -0.37 6.99 2.97
CA VAL A 76 -0.08 8.36 2.54
C VAL A 76 0.05 9.24 3.77
N LYS A 77 1.11 10.06 3.79
CA LYS A 77 1.35 11.02 4.87
C LYS A 77 0.12 11.93 5.02
N LYS A 78 -0.32 12.16 6.26
CA LYS A 78 -1.60 12.84 6.54
C LYS A 78 -1.75 14.17 5.81
N ASP A 79 -0.71 14.99 5.78
CA ASP A 79 -0.73 16.30 5.14
C ASP A 79 -0.77 16.23 3.61
N PHE A 80 -0.51 15.06 3.05
CA PHE A 80 -0.46 14.84 1.59
C PHE A 80 -1.63 14.02 1.06
N ARG A 81 -2.63 13.74 1.89
CA ARG A 81 -3.83 13.03 1.47
C ARG A 81 -4.65 13.90 0.52
N HIS A 82 -5.48 13.26 -0.31
CA HIS A 82 -6.32 13.90 -1.33
C HIS A 82 -5.53 14.57 -2.48
N HIS A 83 -4.31 14.13 -2.72
CA HIS A 83 -3.48 14.59 -3.84
C HIS A 83 -3.20 13.50 -4.88
N GLY A 84 -3.90 12.37 -4.79
CA GLY A 84 -3.75 11.27 -5.76
C GLY A 84 -2.56 10.36 -5.53
N ILE A 85 -1.86 10.47 -4.41
CA ILE A 85 -0.67 9.66 -4.11
C ILE A 85 -1.03 8.18 -3.95
N GLY A 86 -2.14 7.88 -3.26
CA GLY A 86 -2.62 6.51 -3.11
C GLY A 86 -2.90 5.85 -4.46
N SER A 87 -3.52 6.59 -5.38
CA SER A 87 -3.77 6.12 -6.75
C SER A 87 -2.47 5.86 -7.51
N LEU A 88 -1.49 6.75 -7.36
CA LEU A 88 -0.19 6.61 -8.01
C LEU A 88 0.57 5.37 -7.50
N LEU A 89 0.56 5.15 -6.19
CA LEU A 89 1.16 3.98 -5.57
C LEU A 89 0.48 2.70 -6.04
N LEU A 90 -0.84 2.66 -6.00
CA LEU A 90 -1.60 1.48 -6.42
C LEU A 90 -1.40 1.16 -7.89
N GLU A 91 -1.42 2.16 -8.75
CA GLU A 91 -1.15 1.99 -10.17
C GLU A 91 0.22 1.36 -10.41
N ASN A 92 1.24 1.82 -9.68
CA ASN A 92 2.59 1.28 -9.78
C ASN A 92 2.63 -0.20 -9.36
N LEU A 93 1.97 -0.55 -8.25
CA LEU A 93 1.88 -1.94 -7.79
C LEU A 93 1.19 -2.84 -8.82
N ILE A 94 0.11 -2.36 -9.43
CA ILE A 94 -0.63 -3.09 -10.47
C ILE A 94 0.26 -3.30 -11.69
N ASN A 95 0.93 -2.26 -12.15
CA ASN A 95 1.81 -2.34 -13.33
C ASN A 95 2.99 -3.28 -13.09
N TYR A 96 3.62 -3.22 -11.91
CA TYR A 96 4.68 -4.15 -11.53
C TYR A 96 4.17 -5.59 -11.57
N SER A 97 3.00 -5.85 -11.00
CA SER A 97 2.40 -7.19 -10.94
C SER A 97 2.12 -7.72 -12.34
N LYS A 98 1.61 -6.89 -13.24
CA LYS A 98 1.41 -7.26 -14.64
C LYS A 98 2.73 -7.57 -15.33
N ASN A 99 3.75 -6.77 -15.09
CA ASN A 99 5.07 -6.92 -15.74
C ASN A 99 5.77 -8.22 -15.35
N ILE A 100 5.52 -8.75 -14.16
CA ILE A 100 6.06 -10.05 -13.74
C ILE A 100 5.08 -11.20 -13.93
N ASN A 101 4.01 -10.96 -14.71
CA ASN A 101 3.03 -11.97 -15.14
C ASN A 101 2.22 -12.61 -14.01
N LEU A 102 1.92 -11.85 -12.97
CA LEU A 102 0.99 -12.30 -11.94
C LEU A 102 -0.44 -12.31 -12.48
N LYS A 103 -1.28 -13.20 -11.96
CA LYS A 103 -2.66 -13.36 -12.41
C LYS A 103 -3.65 -12.49 -11.65
N THR A 104 -3.41 -12.32 -10.36
CA THR A 104 -4.33 -11.58 -9.49
C THR A 104 -3.57 -10.73 -8.48
N ILE A 105 -4.23 -9.68 -8.01
CA ILE A 105 -3.78 -8.87 -6.90
C ILE A 105 -4.93 -8.78 -5.90
N THR A 106 -4.64 -9.09 -4.63
CA THR A 106 -5.63 -9.25 -3.56
C THR A 106 -5.27 -8.38 -2.37
N LEU A 107 -6.25 -7.99 -1.59
CA LEU A 107 -6.06 -7.19 -0.39
C LEU A 107 -7.14 -7.48 0.64
N GLU A 108 -6.88 -7.06 1.88
CA GLU A 108 -7.88 -6.96 2.94
C GLU A 108 -7.94 -5.51 3.39
N VAL A 109 -9.15 -4.99 3.57
CA VAL A 109 -9.38 -3.61 3.99
C VAL A 109 -10.44 -3.56 5.08
N ASN A 110 -10.23 -2.70 6.08
CA ASN A 110 -11.21 -2.48 7.13
C ASN A 110 -12.50 -1.92 6.51
N GLU A 111 -13.66 -2.49 6.88
CA GLU A 111 -14.96 -2.06 6.37
C GLU A 111 -15.24 -0.57 6.61
N ASN A 112 -14.60 0.01 7.62
CA ASN A 112 -14.76 1.43 7.97
C ASN A 112 -13.84 2.36 7.20
N ASN A 113 -12.87 1.81 6.47
CA ASN A 113 -11.92 2.60 5.68
C ASN A 113 -12.52 2.94 4.31
N LEU A 114 -13.47 3.87 4.30
CA LEU A 114 -14.23 4.22 3.09
C LEU A 114 -13.36 4.82 1.99
N SER A 115 -12.34 5.59 2.34
CA SER A 115 -11.46 6.19 1.34
C SER A 115 -10.62 5.14 0.62
N ALA A 116 -10.13 4.14 1.33
CA ALA A 116 -9.38 3.03 0.73
C ALA A 116 -10.30 2.17 -0.16
N ILE A 117 -11.52 1.87 0.31
CA ILE A 117 -12.49 1.11 -0.47
C ILE A 117 -12.81 1.83 -1.78
N ARG A 118 -13.02 3.14 -1.75
CA ARG A 118 -13.26 3.93 -2.96
C ARG A 118 -12.08 3.87 -3.92
N LEU A 119 -10.86 3.90 -3.38
CA LEU A 119 -9.65 3.77 -4.19
C LEU A 119 -9.63 2.43 -4.93
N TYR A 120 -9.88 1.35 -4.21
CA TYR A 120 -9.88 0.00 -4.81
C TYR A 120 -11.02 -0.17 -5.80
N ASP A 121 -12.21 0.35 -5.52
CA ASP A 121 -13.33 0.35 -6.46
C ASP A 121 -12.97 1.09 -7.76
N LYS A 122 -12.30 2.22 -7.64
CA LYS A 122 -11.83 3.01 -8.78
C LYS A 122 -10.91 2.21 -9.71
N PHE A 123 -10.10 1.33 -9.14
CA PHE A 123 -9.19 0.47 -9.90
C PHE A 123 -9.81 -0.90 -10.25
N SER A 124 -11.13 -1.03 -10.11
CA SER A 124 -11.91 -2.23 -10.50
C SER A 124 -11.58 -3.48 -9.69
N PHE A 125 -11.27 -3.31 -8.41
CA PHE A 125 -11.22 -4.43 -7.49
C PHE A 125 -12.62 -4.89 -7.15
N ASP A 126 -12.82 -6.20 -7.10
CA ASP A 126 -14.09 -6.81 -6.75
C ASP A 126 -14.07 -7.32 -5.31
N LYS A 127 -15.19 -7.19 -4.61
CA LYS A 127 -15.34 -7.77 -3.28
C LYS A 127 -15.52 -9.28 -3.41
N LEU A 128 -14.64 -10.06 -2.75
CA LEU A 128 -14.71 -11.51 -2.74
C LEU A 128 -15.39 -12.07 -1.50
N GLY A 129 -15.24 -11.41 -0.36
CA GLY A 129 -15.75 -11.92 0.88
C GLY A 129 -15.46 -11.01 2.06
N ILE A 130 -15.75 -11.50 3.24
CA ILE A 130 -15.61 -10.78 4.50
C ILE A 130 -14.93 -11.71 5.51
N ARG A 131 -13.92 -11.17 6.21
CA ARG A 131 -13.35 -11.82 7.39
C ARG A 131 -13.95 -11.13 8.62
N LYS A 132 -14.85 -11.81 9.31
CA LYS A 132 -15.60 -11.25 10.42
C LYS A 132 -14.70 -10.83 11.59
N LYS A 133 -14.94 -9.62 12.11
CA LYS A 133 -14.30 -9.08 13.31
C LYS A 133 -12.79 -9.23 13.33
N TYR A 134 -12.16 -9.06 12.15
CA TYR A 134 -10.73 -9.26 11.97
C TYR A 134 -9.90 -8.19 12.69
N TYR A 135 -10.38 -6.93 12.68
CA TYR A 135 -9.65 -5.82 13.28
C TYR A 135 -10.07 -5.67 14.74
N ASN A 136 -9.21 -6.10 15.66
CA ASN A 136 -9.40 -6.01 17.12
C ASN A 136 -10.72 -6.62 17.62
N GLY A 137 -11.30 -7.56 16.87
CA GLY A 137 -12.56 -8.18 17.22
C GLY A 137 -13.78 -7.27 17.05
N GLU A 138 -13.62 -6.08 16.47
CA GLU A 138 -14.69 -5.07 16.36
C GLU A 138 -15.17 -4.84 14.92
N SER A 139 -14.26 -4.80 13.96
CA SER A 139 -14.54 -4.49 12.57
C SER A 139 -14.24 -5.66 11.67
N ASP A 140 -15.02 -5.79 10.60
CA ASP A 140 -14.81 -6.81 9.57
C ASP A 140 -13.75 -6.33 8.58
N ALA A 141 -13.01 -7.28 8.01
CA ALA A 141 -12.15 -7.04 6.85
C ALA A 141 -12.92 -7.42 5.58
N ILE A 142 -12.90 -6.54 4.60
CA ILE A 142 -13.41 -6.84 3.26
C ILE A 142 -12.24 -7.36 2.44
N ILE A 143 -12.43 -8.54 1.82
CA ILE A 143 -11.43 -9.12 0.93
C ILE A 143 -11.77 -8.68 -0.48
N MET A 144 -10.81 -8.06 -1.15
CA MET A 144 -10.97 -7.56 -2.52
C MET A 144 -9.89 -8.12 -3.43
N SER A 145 -10.22 -8.30 -4.70
CA SER A 145 -9.30 -8.86 -5.68
C SER A 145 -9.51 -8.24 -7.05
N LYS A 146 -8.41 -8.18 -7.81
CA LYS A 146 -8.42 -7.72 -9.19
C LYS A 146 -7.71 -8.73 -10.06
N GLN A 147 -8.34 -9.10 -11.17
CA GLN A 147 -7.70 -9.90 -12.23
C GLN A 147 -6.76 -9.01 -13.04
N LEU A 148 -5.57 -9.47 -13.27
CA LEU A 148 -4.53 -8.71 -13.99
C LEU A 148 -4.46 -9.03 -15.48
#